data_94d2a5cf8260a139fcdc7f0f2edb0e54
#
_entry.id   94d2a5cf8260a139fcdc7f0f2edb0e54
#
_cell.length_a   1.000
_cell.length_b   1.000
_cell.length_c   1.000
_cell.angle_alpha   90.00
_cell.angle_beta   90.00
_cell.angle_gamma   90.00
#
_symmetry.space_group_name_H-M   'P 1'
#
loop_
_entity.id
_entity.type
_entity.pdbx_description
1 polymer ?
#
loop_
_entity_poly.entity_id
_entity_poly.type
_entity_poly.pdbx_seq_one_letter_code
_entity_poly.pdbx_strand_id
1 'polypeptide(L)'
;MTREDGLPTIGVVTTCHTYTKFLPAWAGSVRNLNTQPDRIVIAATKPEEVTNAIGTGLEDYTVVRGDEPFTLGGYLNAAVAACDTDWIVWIGADDRYRGHALDGLRFAQADVVAMGMQFGRGGFWHPHGFTAADVLAVNDNFVPCGSAFRRRLWEQIPFQPQLAPFEDWALWVGFAHLGATFTNTGRIDFDYGQHADQIQPPKEPTRSRIAEWAKGL
;
A
#
# COMPACT_ATOMS: atom_id res chain seq x y z
N MET A 1 -6.92 -12.93 12.39
CA MET A 1 -7.58 -12.19 13.50
C MET A 1 -9.06 -12.04 13.17
N THR A 2 -9.98 -12.16 14.10
CA THR A 2 -11.43 -12.06 13.84
C THR A 2 -12.00 -10.99 14.75
N ARG A 3 -12.80 -10.08 14.20
CA ARG A 3 -13.52 -9.06 14.98
C ARG A 3 -14.76 -9.69 15.67
N GLU A 4 -15.14 -9.13 16.79
CA GLU A 4 -16.34 -9.60 17.52
C GLU A 4 -17.64 -9.37 16.73
N ASP A 5 -17.67 -8.35 15.84
CA ASP A 5 -18.81 -8.05 14.97
C ASP A 5 -18.85 -8.88 13.68
N GLY A 6 -17.86 -9.77 13.48
CA GLY A 6 -17.75 -10.63 12.29
C GLY A 6 -17.36 -9.89 10.99
N LEU A 7 -17.07 -8.59 11.05
CA LEU A 7 -16.63 -7.82 9.88
C LEU A 7 -15.16 -8.10 9.56
N PRO A 8 -14.74 -7.97 8.29
CA PRO A 8 -13.35 -8.11 7.89
C PRO A 8 -12.42 -7.14 8.62
N THR A 9 -11.26 -7.64 9.03
CA THR A 9 -10.20 -6.84 9.67
C THR A 9 -9.40 -6.04 8.64
N ILE A 10 -8.89 -4.86 9.05
CA ILE A 10 -8.09 -3.96 8.21
C ILE A 10 -6.71 -3.79 8.84
N GLY A 11 -5.66 -4.07 8.08
CA GLY A 11 -4.28 -3.77 8.41
C GLY A 11 -3.77 -2.57 7.61
N VAL A 12 -3.13 -1.64 8.30
CA VAL A 12 -2.36 -0.56 7.68
C VAL A 12 -0.90 -0.89 7.80
N VAL A 13 -0.18 -0.91 6.66
CA VAL A 13 1.25 -1.18 6.63
C VAL A 13 2.00 -0.02 5.99
N THR A 14 3.24 0.20 6.43
CA THR A 14 4.17 1.13 5.80
C THR A 14 5.62 0.64 5.92
N THR A 15 6.51 1.28 5.19
CA THR A 15 7.94 0.99 5.23
C THR A 15 8.73 2.24 5.63
N CYS A 16 9.80 2.05 6.40
CA CYS A 16 10.70 3.13 6.81
C CYS A 16 12.16 2.69 6.69
N HIS A 17 12.83 3.08 5.59
CA HIS A 17 14.27 2.89 5.44
C HIS A 17 15.04 4.10 6.00
N THR A 18 14.84 5.29 5.41
CA THR A 18 15.52 6.53 5.79
C THR A 18 14.56 7.68 6.13
N TYR A 19 13.26 7.44 6.10
CA TYR A 19 12.20 8.46 6.14
C TYR A 19 11.61 8.68 7.53
N THR A 20 12.36 8.40 8.61
CA THR A 20 11.88 8.56 10.00
C THR A 20 11.33 9.95 10.30
N LYS A 21 11.86 11.00 9.65
CA LYS A 21 11.37 12.38 9.79
C LYS A 21 9.90 12.59 9.40
N PHE A 22 9.34 11.71 8.58
CA PHE A 22 7.95 11.80 8.13
C PHE A 22 6.97 11.01 9.00
N LEU A 23 7.48 10.04 9.78
CA LEU A 23 6.66 9.14 10.60
C LEU A 23 5.71 9.86 11.57
N PRO A 24 6.08 10.97 12.25
CA PRO A 24 5.15 11.65 13.15
C PRO A 24 3.88 12.13 12.45
N ALA A 25 4.01 12.67 11.23
CA ALA A 25 2.88 13.15 10.46
C ALA A 25 2.09 12.00 9.81
N TRP A 26 2.76 10.92 9.38
CA TRP A 26 2.12 9.69 8.93
C TRP A 26 1.27 9.07 10.06
N ALA A 27 1.85 8.87 11.24
CA ALA A 27 1.17 8.35 12.43
C ALA A 27 -0.04 9.21 12.82
N GLY A 28 0.10 10.54 12.75
CA GLY A 28 -0.99 11.48 12.97
C GLY A 28 -2.14 11.27 11.96
N SER A 29 -1.84 11.00 10.70
CA SER A 29 -2.86 10.74 9.69
C SER A 29 -3.59 9.40 9.93
N VAL A 30 -2.87 8.36 10.35
CA VAL A 30 -3.47 7.06 10.72
C VAL A 30 -4.39 7.22 11.95
N ARG A 31 -3.92 7.92 12.99
CA ARG A 31 -4.73 8.19 14.18
C ARG A 31 -6.03 8.94 13.90
N ASN A 32 -6.01 9.80 12.88
CA ASN A 32 -7.16 10.63 12.50
C ASN A 32 -8.11 9.94 11.49
N LEU A 33 -7.94 8.65 11.20
CA LEU A 33 -8.88 7.89 10.38
C LEU A 33 -10.23 7.74 11.10
N ASN A 34 -11.34 7.94 10.38
CA ASN A 34 -12.70 7.72 10.92
C ASN A 34 -12.91 6.22 11.23
N THR A 35 -12.51 5.37 10.27
CA THR A 35 -12.48 3.91 10.45
C THR A 35 -11.06 3.52 10.88
N GLN A 36 -10.90 3.10 12.14
CA GLN A 36 -9.59 2.70 12.66
C GLN A 36 -9.18 1.33 12.09
N PRO A 37 -7.88 1.13 11.77
CA PRO A 37 -7.36 -0.18 11.44
C PRO A 37 -7.32 -1.09 12.67
N ASP A 38 -7.40 -2.41 12.44
CA ASP A 38 -7.27 -3.42 13.51
C ASP A 38 -5.80 -3.77 13.79
N ARG A 39 -4.92 -3.47 12.84
CA ARG A 39 -3.47 -3.68 12.94
C ARG A 39 -2.72 -2.58 12.20
N ILE A 40 -1.58 -2.20 12.76
CA ILE A 40 -0.63 -1.27 12.15
C ILE A 40 0.74 -1.94 12.20
N VAL A 41 1.39 -2.08 11.04
CA VAL A 41 2.72 -2.69 10.95
C VAL A 41 3.66 -1.79 10.14
N ILE A 42 4.85 -1.57 10.68
CA ILE A 42 5.90 -0.76 10.05
C ILE A 42 7.13 -1.64 9.84
N ALA A 43 7.51 -1.89 8.58
CA ALA A 43 8.78 -2.54 8.29
C ALA A 43 9.90 -1.50 8.22
N ALA A 44 10.96 -1.70 9.00
CA ALA A 44 12.03 -0.71 9.13
C ALA A 44 13.42 -1.34 9.10
N THR A 45 14.40 -0.58 8.60
CA THR A 45 15.82 -0.91 8.73
C THR A 45 16.28 -0.85 10.19
N LYS A 46 15.78 0.17 10.89
CA LYS A 46 16.12 0.47 12.30
C LYS A 46 14.85 0.64 13.12
N PRO A 47 14.28 -0.44 13.67
CA PRO A 47 13.06 -0.41 14.46
C PRO A 47 13.07 0.59 15.61
N GLU A 48 14.22 0.75 16.28
CA GLU A 48 14.42 1.68 17.39
C GLU A 48 14.26 3.15 16.98
N GLU A 49 14.69 3.52 15.77
CA GLU A 49 14.52 4.88 15.24
C GLU A 49 13.05 5.18 14.93
N VAL A 50 12.30 4.18 14.46
CA VAL A 50 10.85 4.29 14.21
C VAL A 50 10.10 4.55 15.51
N THR A 51 10.37 3.76 16.55
CA THR A 51 9.73 3.91 17.86
C THR A 51 10.00 5.29 18.45
N ASN A 52 11.24 5.76 18.36
CA ASN A 52 11.60 7.11 18.83
C ASN A 52 10.91 8.22 18.02
N ALA A 53 10.80 8.07 16.71
CA ALA A 53 10.19 9.07 15.84
C ALA A 53 8.68 9.19 16.03
N ILE A 54 7.98 8.07 16.20
CA ILE A 54 6.52 8.05 16.42
C ILE A 54 6.17 8.54 17.84
N GLY A 55 6.99 8.18 18.85
CA GLY A 55 6.74 8.54 20.25
C GLY A 55 5.36 8.08 20.71
N THR A 56 4.57 8.99 21.28
CA THR A 56 3.16 8.75 21.70
C THR A 56 2.15 9.07 20.59
N GLY A 57 2.61 9.30 19.37
CA GLY A 57 1.75 9.71 18.24
C GLY A 57 0.83 8.61 17.71
N LEU A 58 1.12 7.36 18.03
CA LEU A 58 0.35 6.19 17.64
C LEU A 58 0.48 5.13 18.73
N GLU A 59 -0.63 4.45 19.02
CA GLU A 59 -0.68 3.33 19.95
C GLU A 59 -0.89 2.01 19.17
N ASP A 60 -0.58 0.88 19.80
CA ASP A 60 -0.85 -0.47 19.27
C ASP A 60 -0.33 -0.75 17.86
N TYR A 61 0.93 -0.39 17.60
CA TYR A 61 1.59 -0.73 16.35
C TYR A 61 2.73 -1.74 16.55
N THR A 62 3.04 -2.48 15.50
CA THR A 62 4.16 -3.43 15.45
C THR A 62 5.25 -2.91 14.51
N VAL A 63 6.49 -2.97 14.95
CA VAL A 63 7.65 -2.70 14.08
C VAL A 63 8.38 -4.00 13.81
N VAL A 64 8.60 -4.29 12.53
CA VAL A 64 9.39 -5.44 12.10
C VAL A 64 10.64 -4.97 11.38
N ARG A 65 11.71 -5.76 11.44
CA ARG A 65 12.91 -5.49 10.66
C ARG A 65 12.70 -5.97 9.23
N GLY A 66 12.95 -5.10 8.26
CA GLY A 66 13.01 -5.48 6.86
C GLY A 66 14.33 -6.19 6.52
N ASP A 67 14.31 -7.02 5.48
CA ASP A 67 15.49 -7.74 4.99
C ASP A 67 16.47 -6.78 4.28
N GLU A 68 17.77 -7.02 4.46
CA GLU A 68 18.81 -6.29 3.74
C GLU A 68 19.36 -7.13 2.57
N PRO A 69 19.70 -6.50 1.43
CA PRO A 69 19.62 -5.05 1.16
C PRO A 69 18.19 -4.55 0.99
N PHE A 70 17.98 -3.28 1.33
CA PHE A 70 16.66 -2.64 1.22
C PHE A 70 16.10 -2.73 -0.20
N THR A 71 14.86 -3.22 -0.27
CA THR A 71 13.98 -3.07 -1.43
C THR A 71 12.58 -2.73 -0.91
N LEU A 72 11.86 -1.84 -1.59
CA LEU A 72 10.50 -1.47 -1.16
C LEU A 72 9.61 -2.71 -1.08
N GLY A 73 9.60 -3.55 -2.13
CA GLY A 73 8.81 -4.78 -2.16
C GLY A 73 9.18 -5.78 -1.05
N GLY A 74 10.48 -5.92 -0.71
CA GLY A 74 10.94 -6.79 0.39
C GLY A 74 10.41 -6.32 1.75
N TYR A 75 10.50 -5.03 2.01
CA TYR A 75 10.00 -4.43 3.26
C TYR A 75 8.48 -4.49 3.35
N LEU A 76 7.76 -4.25 2.23
CA LEU A 76 6.31 -4.43 2.19
C LEU A 76 5.92 -5.89 2.45
N ASN A 77 6.65 -6.85 1.89
CA ASN A 77 6.42 -8.27 2.17
C ASN A 77 6.60 -8.59 3.66
N ALA A 78 7.64 -8.08 4.30
CA ALA A 78 7.86 -8.26 5.74
C ALA A 78 6.72 -7.65 6.57
N ALA A 79 6.25 -6.45 6.20
CA ALA A 79 5.14 -5.79 6.88
C ALA A 79 3.82 -6.56 6.73
N VAL A 80 3.50 -7.00 5.51
CA VAL A 80 2.27 -7.76 5.22
C VAL A 80 2.30 -9.15 5.89
N ALA A 81 3.46 -9.81 5.91
CA ALA A 81 3.62 -11.10 6.60
C ALA A 81 3.30 -11.00 8.10
N ALA A 82 3.66 -9.89 8.74
CA ALA A 82 3.38 -9.62 10.15
C ALA A 82 1.97 -9.06 10.43
N CYS A 83 1.18 -8.80 9.37
CA CYS A 83 -0.14 -8.19 9.45
C CYS A 83 -1.23 -9.23 9.11
N ASP A 84 -1.76 -9.92 10.11
CA ASP A 84 -2.72 -11.02 9.99
C ASP A 84 -4.19 -10.55 9.85
N THR A 85 -4.44 -9.64 8.92
CA THR A 85 -5.76 -9.05 8.67
C THR A 85 -6.33 -9.48 7.31
N ASP A 86 -7.65 -9.30 7.12
CA ASP A 86 -8.33 -9.65 5.85
C ASP A 86 -7.99 -8.67 4.72
N TRP A 87 -7.88 -7.40 5.06
CA TRP A 87 -7.50 -6.31 4.17
C TRP A 87 -6.13 -5.76 4.54
N ILE A 88 -5.34 -5.46 3.52
CA ILE A 88 -4.10 -4.69 3.64
C ILE A 88 -4.26 -3.38 2.90
N VAL A 89 -3.84 -2.30 3.53
CA VAL A 89 -3.71 -0.96 2.94
C VAL A 89 -2.32 -0.44 3.22
N TRP A 90 -1.64 0.11 2.22
CA TRP A 90 -0.31 0.66 2.43
C TRP A 90 -0.12 2.01 1.76
N ILE A 91 0.63 2.88 2.38
CA ILE A 91 1.18 4.10 1.79
C ILE A 91 2.60 4.31 2.30
N GLY A 92 3.41 5.09 1.59
CA GLY A 92 4.73 5.49 2.04
C GLY A 92 4.69 6.22 3.38
N ALA A 93 5.78 6.17 4.14
CA ALA A 93 5.90 6.95 5.39
C ALA A 93 5.83 8.47 5.16
N ASP A 94 6.09 8.91 3.94
CA ASP A 94 6.01 10.30 3.46
C ASP A 94 4.60 10.72 2.99
N ASP A 95 3.66 9.76 2.86
CA ASP A 95 2.26 10.01 2.48
C ASP A 95 1.36 10.26 3.70
N ARG A 96 0.11 10.72 3.47
CA ARG A 96 -0.88 11.00 4.51
C ARG A 96 -2.26 10.52 4.12
N TYR A 97 -2.88 9.69 4.96
CA TYR A 97 -4.29 9.35 4.81
C TYR A 97 -5.19 10.54 5.08
N ARG A 98 -6.29 10.62 4.35
CA ARG A 98 -7.44 11.47 4.71
C ARG A 98 -8.35 10.71 5.67
N GLY A 99 -9.02 11.41 6.57
CA GLY A 99 -9.82 10.79 7.63
C GLY A 99 -10.77 9.68 7.16
N HIS A 100 -11.34 9.82 5.97
CA HIS A 100 -12.29 8.87 5.38
C HIS A 100 -11.65 7.73 4.56
N ALA A 101 -10.34 7.64 4.48
CA ALA A 101 -9.67 6.72 3.55
C ALA A 101 -10.11 5.25 3.67
N LEU A 102 -10.36 4.77 4.90
CA LEU A 102 -10.77 3.39 5.13
C LEU A 102 -12.30 3.21 5.25
N ASP A 103 -13.09 4.30 5.09
CA ASP A 103 -14.53 4.22 5.24
C ASP A 103 -15.17 3.35 4.15
N GLY A 104 -15.97 2.40 4.59
CA GLY A 104 -16.65 1.44 3.71
C GLY A 104 -15.81 0.22 3.31
N LEU A 105 -14.49 0.19 3.57
CA LEU A 105 -13.62 -0.91 3.13
C LEU A 105 -14.07 -2.29 3.67
N ARG A 106 -14.56 -2.35 4.92
CA ARG A 106 -15.06 -3.59 5.53
C ARG A 106 -16.25 -4.21 4.78
N PHE A 107 -17.00 -3.40 4.03
CA PHE A 107 -18.19 -3.81 3.27
C PHE A 107 -17.91 -4.00 1.79
N ALA A 108 -16.69 -3.74 1.34
CA ALA A 108 -16.33 -3.88 -0.06
C ALA A 108 -16.41 -5.35 -0.51
N GLN A 109 -17.09 -5.56 -1.64
CA GLN A 109 -17.28 -6.89 -2.23
C GLN A 109 -16.16 -7.27 -3.20
N ALA A 110 -15.43 -6.29 -3.71
CA ALA A 110 -14.27 -6.53 -4.58
C ALA A 110 -13.05 -7.02 -3.78
N ASP A 111 -12.06 -7.53 -4.48
CA ASP A 111 -10.80 -8.02 -3.91
C ASP A 111 -9.73 -6.91 -3.80
N VAL A 112 -9.81 -5.92 -4.69
CA VAL A 112 -8.96 -4.73 -4.72
C VAL A 112 -9.84 -3.49 -4.77
N VAL A 113 -9.55 -2.51 -3.90
CA VAL A 113 -10.23 -1.21 -3.86
C VAL A 113 -9.20 -0.14 -4.16
N ALA A 114 -9.24 0.39 -5.39
CA ALA A 114 -8.36 1.46 -5.83
C ALA A 114 -8.72 2.77 -5.13
N MET A 115 -7.75 3.38 -4.49
CA MET A 115 -7.90 4.64 -3.76
C MET A 115 -7.34 5.81 -4.57
N GLY A 116 -8.02 6.96 -4.53
CA GLY A 116 -7.53 8.15 -5.21
C GLY A 116 -6.46 8.88 -4.40
N MET A 117 -5.55 9.55 -5.09
CA MET A 117 -4.46 10.31 -4.46
C MET A 117 -4.36 11.75 -4.97
N GLN A 118 -3.89 12.63 -4.10
CA GLN A 118 -3.59 14.04 -4.39
C GLN A 118 -2.09 14.23 -4.50
N PHE A 119 -1.62 14.81 -5.61
CA PHE A 119 -0.24 15.22 -5.77
C PHE A 119 -0.04 16.68 -5.38
N GLY A 120 0.57 16.95 -4.26
CA GLY A 120 0.86 18.32 -3.82
C GLY A 120 -0.33 19.27 -3.99
N ARG A 121 -0.11 20.46 -4.59
CA ARG A 121 -1.15 21.49 -4.72
C ARG A 121 -1.96 21.45 -6.02
N GLY A 122 -1.61 20.60 -6.98
CA GLY A 122 -2.12 20.82 -8.34
C GLY A 122 -2.60 19.61 -9.12
N GLY A 123 -2.32 18.40 -8.66
CA GLY A 123 -2.69 17.20 -9.37
C GLY A 123 -3.44 16.22 -8.49
N PHE A 124 -4.34 15.47 -9.06
CA PHE A 124 -4.95 14.34 -8.37
C PHE A 124 -5.09 13.17 -9.36
N TRP A 125 -5.07 11.97 -8.83
CA TRP A 125 -5.38 10.78 -9.59
C TRP A 125 -6.57 10.07 -8.95
N HIS A 126 -7.62 9.98 -9.75
CA HIS A 126 -8.83 9.25 -9.46
C HIS A 126 -8.86 7.99 -10.31
N PRO A 127 -8.73 6.80 -9.73
CA PRO A 127 -8.94 5.58 -10.49
C PRO A 127 -10.44 5.48 -10.85
N HIS A 128 -10.73 5.46 -12.14
CA HIS A 128 -12.10 5.31 -12.67
C HIS A 128 -12.07 4.66 -14.05
N GLY A 129 -13.14 3.96 -14.39
CA GLY A 129 -13.36 3.45 -15.74
C GLY A 129 -12.37 2.37 -16.18
N PHE A 130 -11.78 1.59 -15.27
CA PHE A 130 -10.92 0.46 -15.61
C PHE A 130 -11.53 -0.88 -15.15
N THR A 131 -11.10 -1.96 -15.78
CA THR A 131 -11.48 -3.34 -15.49
C THR A 131 -10.24 -4.19 -15.20
N ALA A 132 -10.43 -5.42 -14.73
CA ALA A 132 -9.34 -6.39 -14.58
C ALA A 132 -8.61 -6.65 -15.93
N ALA A 133 -9.33 -6.60 -17.05
CA ALA A 133 -8.73 -6.75 -18.39
C ALA A 133 -7.79 -5.59 -18.74
N ASP A 134 -8.12 -4.36 -18.34
CA ASP A 134 -7.24 -3.20 -18.52
C ASP A 134 -5.96 -3.35 -17.69
N VAL A 135 -6.05 -3.84 -16.46
CA VAL A 135 -4.89 -4.14 -15.61
C VAL A 135 -4.00 -5.20 -16.26
N LEU A 136 -4.61 -6.30 -16.76
CA LEU A 136 -3.89 -7.39 -17.46
C LEU A 136 -3.21 -6.95 -18.75
N ALA A 137 -3.74 -5.95 -19.41
CA ALA A 137 -3.14 -5.41 -20.65
C ALA A 137 -1.79 -4.71 -20.41
N VAL A 138 -1.46 -4.40 -19.15
CA VAL A 138 -0.21 -3.73 -18.73
C VAL A 138 0.06 -2.46 -19.54
N ASN A 139 -1.00 -1.74 -19.92
CA ASN A 139 -0.87 -0.50 -20.72
C ASN A 139 -0.62 0.71 -19.83
N ASP A 140 -1.16 0.71 -18.62
CA ASP A 140 -1.02 1.77 -17.62
C ASP A 140 -1.18 1.18 -16.22
N ASN A 141 -0.70 1.91 -15.20
CA ASN A 141 -0.95 1.54 -13.81
C ASN A 141 -2.26 2.20 -13.35
N PHE A 142 -3.37 1.47 -13.43
CA PHE A 142 -4.71 1.97 -13.08
C PHE A 142 -4.97 2.03 -11.57
N VAL A 143 -4.13 1.40 -10.78
CA VAL A 143 -4.36 1.24 -9.32
C VAL A 143 -3.21 1.89 -8.56
N PRO A 144 -3.45 2.99 -7.84
CA PRO A 144 -2.40 3.70 -7.07
C PRO A 144 -1.81 2.84 -5.94
N CYS A 145 -0.59 3.17 -5.53
CA CYS A 145 0.13 2.48 -4.44
C CYS A 145 -0.69 2.36 -3.15
N GLY A 146 -1.40 3.41 -2.73
CA GLY A 146 -2.19 3.43 -1.49
C GLY A 146 -3.45 2.56 -1.48
N SER A 147 -3.70 1.78 -2.54
CA SER A 147 -4.93 1.00 -2.67
C SER A 147 -4.99 -0.20 -1.73
N ALA A 148 -6.22 -0.59 -1.37
CA ALA A 148 -6.47 -1.72 -0.49
C ALA A 148 -6.62 -3.04 -1.28
N PHE A 149 -6.18 -4.14 -0.68
CA PHE A 149 -6.33 -5.47 -1.28
C PHE A 149 -6.61 -6.55 -0.22
N ARG A 150 -7.25 -7.64 -0.63
CA ARG A 150 -7.42 -8.82 0.22
C ARG A 150 -6.07 -9.51 0.43
N ARG A 151 -5.65 -9.72 1.69
CA ARG A 151 -4.39 -10.34 2.07
C ARG A 151 -4.18 -11.72 1.42
N ARG A 152 -5.22 -12.51 1.23
CA ARG A 152 -5.19 -13.83 0.56
C ARG A 152 -4.63 -13.81 -0.87
N LEU A 153 -4.71 -12.66 -1.57
CA LEU A 153 -4.09 -12.51 -2.90
C LEU A 153 -2.57 -12.38 -2.78
N TRP A 154 -2.11 -11.60 -1.80
CA TRP A 154 -0.67 -11.45 -1.53
C TRP A 154 -0.04 -12.78 -1.09
N GLU A 155 -0.76 -13.63 -0.37
CA GLU A 155 -0.29 -14.97 0.00
C GLU A 155 0.04 -15.85 -1.20
N GLN A 156 -0.58 -15.58 -2.36
CA GLN A 156 -0.32 -16.29 -3.62
C GLN A 156 0.72 -15.55 -4.47
N ILE A 157 0.62 -14.24 -4.56
CA ILE A 157 1.54 -13.38 -5.34
C ILE A 157 1.97 -12.21 -4.44
N PRO A 158 3.12 -12.32 -3.76
CA PRO A 158 3.67 -11.23 -2.96
C PRO A 158 4.24 -10.12 -3.85
N PHE A 159 4.60 -8.98 -3.24
CA PHE A 159 5.37 -7.94 -3.93
C PHE A 159 6.64 -8.51 -4.54
N GLN A 160 7.00 -8.02 -5.72
CA GLN A 160 8.14 -8.51 -6.51
C GLN A 160 9.34 -7.52 -6.40
N PRO A 161 10.28 -7.70 -5.46
CA PRO A 161 11.36 -6.75 -5.23
C PRO A 161 12.23 -6.47 -6.46
N GLN A 162 12.36 -7.47 -7.33
CA GLN A 162 13.11 -7.37 -8.59
C GLN A 162 12.45 -6.47 -9.64
N LEU A 163 11.20 -6.06 -9.44
CA LEU A 163 10.46 -5.17 -10.34
C LEU A 163 10.42 -3.72 -9.85
N ALA A 164 11.24 -3.40 -8.82
CA ALA A 164 11.35 -2.02 -8.31
C ALA A 164 11.63 -1.01 -9.45
N PRO A 165 11.06 0.20 -9.35
CA PRO A 165 10.24 0.78 -8.29
C PRO A 165 8.71 0.70 -8.56
N PHE A 166 8.24 -0.27 -9.31
CA PHE A 166 6.84 -0.44 -9.70
C PHE A 166 6.27 -1.75 -9.15
N GLU A 167 6.62 -2.05 -7.91
CA GLU A 167 6.19 -3.25 -7.19
C GLU A 167 4.67 -3.30 -7.03
N ASP A 168 4.03 -2.12 -6.89
CA ASP A 168 2.58 -1.95 -6.84
C ASP A 168 1.93 -2.35 -8.17
N TRP A 169 2.43 -1.84 -9.28
CA TRP A 169 1.89 -2.19 -10.61
C TRP A 169 1.99 -3.69 -10.89
N ALA A 170 3.14 -4.30 -10.61
CA ALA A 170 3.32 -5.74 -10.73
C ALA A 170 2.33 -6.51 -9.84
N LEU A 171 2.12 -6.05 -8.60
CA LEU A 171 1.17 -6.66 -7.67
C LEU A 171 -0.26 -6.69 -8.26
N TRP A 172 -0.71 -5.56 -8.81
CA TRP A 172 -2.05 -5.46 -9.41
C TRP A 172 -2.22 -6.35 -10.62
N VAL A 173 -1.20 -6.43 -11.49
CA VAL A 173 -1.19 -7.36 -12.63
C VAL A 173 -1.24 -8.80 -12.14
N GLY A 174 -0.45 -9.17 -11.14
CA GLY A 174 -0.49 -10.50 -10.53
C GLY A 174 -1.86 -10.84 -9.96
N PHE A 175 -2.49 -9.92 -9.25
CA PHE A 175 -3.84 -10.14 -8.71
C PHE A 175 -4.91 -10.30 -9.81
N ALA A 176 -4.78 -9.55 -10.89
CA ALA A 176 -5.66 -9.71 -12.04
C ALA A 176 -5.49 -11.08 -12.71
N HIS A 177 -4.27 -11.64 -12.78
CA HIS A 177 -4.02 -13.03 -13.20
C HIS A 177 -4.67 -14.07 -12.29
N LEU A 178 -4.80 -13.80 -11.00
CA LEU A 178 -5.54 -14.65 -10.06
C LEU A 178 -7.07 -14.53 -10.19
N GLY A 179 -7.57 -13.69 -11.11
CA GLY A 179 -8.99 -13.43 -11.29
C GLY A 179 -9.58 -12.49 -10.24
N ALA A 180 -8.76 -11.66 -9.59
CA ALA A 180 -9.23 -10.69 -8.61
C ALA A 180 -10.20 -9.68 -9.23
N THR A 181 -11.21 -9.30 -8.45
CA THR A 181 -12.17 -8.26 -8.80
C THR A 181 -11.69 -6.90 -8.29
N PHE A 182 -11.90 -5.85 -9.11
CA PHE A 182 -11.46 -4.49 -8.82
C PHE A 182 -12.63 -3.53 -8.71
N THR A 183 -12.52 -2.58 -7.79
CA THR A 183 -13.40 -1.42 -7.68
C THR A 183 -12.58 -0.20 -7.28
N ASN A 184 -13.20 0.96 -7.14
CA ASN A 184 -12.56 2.17 -6.65
C ASN A 184 -13.44 2.93 -5.67
N THR A 185 -12.82 3.82 -4.87
CA THR A 185 -13.54 4.63 -3.88
C THR A 185 -14.29 5.80 -4.52
N GLY A 186 -13.93 6.22 -5.72
CA GLY A 186 -14.49 7.39 -6.39
C GLY A 186 -14.11 8.73 -5.74
N ARG A 187 -13.11 8.76 -4.88
CA ARG A 187 -12.71 9.95 -4.10
C ARG A 187 -11.19 10.00 -3.89
N ILE A 188 -10.67 11.10 -3.35
CA ILE A 188 -9.27 11.23 -2.95
C ILE A 188 -9.14 10.76 -1.51
N ASP A 189 -8.36 9.71 -1.28
CA ASP A 189 -8.23 9.03 0.00
C ASP A 189 -6.90 9.34 0.72
N PHE A 190 -5.87 9.77 -0.01
CA PHE A 190 -4.59 10.14 0.57
C PHE A 190 -3.87 11.24 -0.20
N ASP A 191 -2.98 11.91 0.49
CA ASP A 191 -2.08 12.91 -0.07
C ASP A 191 -0.70 12.27 -0.28
N TYR A 192 -0.23 12.26 -1.53
CA TYR A 192 1.06 11.70 -1.95
C TYR A 192 2.18 12.69 -1.63
N GLY A 193 3.15 12.25 -0.85
CA GLY A 193 4.30 13.05 -0.45
C GLY A 193 5.22 13.33 -1.64
N GLN A 194 5.60 14.60 -1.81
CA GLN A 194 6.57 15.01 -2.82
C GLN A 194 7.73 15.73 -2.15
N HIS A 195 8.93 15.20 -2.27
CA HIS A 195 10.16 15.77 -1.69
C HIS A 195 11.41 15.35 -2.49
N ALA A 196 12.52 16.02 -2.21
CA ALA A 196 13.76 15.85 -2.98
C ALA A 196 14.39 14.45 -2.84
N ASP A 197 14.16 13.79 -1.69
CA ASP A 197 14.73 12.47 -1.39
C ASP A 197 13.86 11.31 -1.91
N GLN A 198 12.77 11.61 -2.63
CA GLN A 198 11.84 10.60 -3.13
C GLN A 198 12.50 9.64 -4.12
N ILE A 199 12.12 8.37 -4.07
CA ILE A 199 12.55 7.37 -5.04
C ILE A 199 12.10 7.82 -6.44
N GLN A 200 13.06 8.05 -7.33
CA GLN A 200 12.77 8.47 -8.70
C GLN A 200 12.50 7.25 -9.57
N PRO A 201 11.46 7.30 -10.43
CA PRO A 201 11.21 6.21 -11.36
C PRO A 201 12.38 6.09 -12.36
N PRO A 202 12.75 4.89 -12.77
CA PRO A 202 13.80 4.69 -13.77
C PRO A 202 13.38 5.28 -15.12
N LYS A 203 14.36 5.66 -15.92
CA LYS A 203 14.13 6.16 -17.30
C LYS A 203 13.79 5.05 -18.30
N GLU A 204 13.95 3.78 -17.91
CA GLU A 204 13.72 2.60 -18.75
C GLU A 204 12.24 2.17 -18.72
N PRO A 205 11.74 1.54 -19.79
CA PRO A 205 10.34 1.14 -19.91
C PRO A 205 10.00 -0.01 -18.95
N THR A 206 9.46 0.33 -17.81
CA THR A 206 9.02 -0.61 -16.74
C THR A 206 7.92 -1.55 -17.21
N ARG A 207 7.05 -1.07 -18.10
CA ARG A 207 5.97 -1.85 -18.69
C ARG A 207 6.45 -3.18 -19.30
N SER A 208 7.55 -3.18 -20.06
CA SER A 208 8.09 -4.40 -20.67
C SER A 208 8.58 -5.40 -19.63
N ARG A 209 9.15 -4.95 -18.53
CA ARG A 209 9.60 -5.81 -17.41
C ARG A 209 8.43 -6.48 -16.72
N ILE A 210 7.37 -5.73 -16.43
CA ILE A 210 6.15 -6.26 -15.82
C ILE A 210 5.45 -7.23 -16.76
N ALA A 211 5.31 -6.88 -18.04
CA ALA A 211 4.70 -7.74 -19.04
C ALA A 211 5.49 -9.04 -19.25
N GLU A 212 6.83 -9.00 -19.19
CA GLU A 212 7.65 -10.21 -19.30
C GLU A 212 7.51 -11.10 -18.07
N TRP A 213 7.53 -10.52 -16.87
CA TRP A 213 7.28 -11.26 -15.64
C TRP A 213 5.90 -11.91 -15.62
N ALA A 214 4.86 -11.17 -16.06
CA ALA A 214 3.48 -11.66 -16.09
C ALA A 214 3.24 -12.87 -17.01
N LYS A 215 4.09 -13.08 -18.03
CA LYS A 215 4.02 -14.28 -18.89
C LYS A 215 4.36 -15.58 -18.15
N GLY A 216 5.00 -15.47 -17.00
CA GLY A 216 5.37 -16.61 -16.16
C GLY A 216 4.32 -16.98 -15.09
N LEU A 217 3.23 -16.21 -15.00
CA LEU A 217 2.10 -16.46 -14.10
C LEU A 217 1.07 -17.40 -14.75
#